data_39e0a80ef468bd153dde9c29e48d0936
#
_entry.id   39e0a80ef468bd153dde9c29e48d0936
#
_cell.length_a   1.000
_cell.length_b   1.000
_cell.length_c   1.000
_cell.angle_alpha   90.00
_cell.angle_beta   90.00
_cell.angle_gamma   90.00
#
_symmetry.space_group_name_H-M   'P 1'
#
loop_
_entity.id
_entity.type
_entity.pdbx_description
1 polymer ?
#
loop_
_entity_poly.entity_id
_entity_poly.type
_entity_poly.pdbx_seq_one_letter_code
_entity_poly.pdbx_strand_id
1 'polypeptide(L)'
;MSRIPEPLLYWFQALTNNPRRVIGTSPNTIPHKRGSIIFWHFFNFLFTIVTQGLFFVTTSSSSAAEKKIKLAIWKKVFIVLLFALLIFVVIYLKNYEKNQYILKTLELEGSVKDGNALFKTNCVGCHGITARGLVGPDLHSITQSFNDKEIIKQVTGGLTPPMPSFEIDPQNMANLLKYLHSLD
;
A
#
# COMPACT_ATOMS: atom_id res chain seq x y z
N MET A 1 -9.63 -37.62 -2.25
CA MET A 1 -9.33 -36.54 -1.28
C MET A 1 -8.57 -35.45 -2.04
N SER A 2 -9.28 -34.48 -2.57
CA SER A 2 -8.72 -33.35 -3.34
C SER A 2 -8.24 -32.29 -2.36
N ARG A 3 -6.94 -31.95 -2.42
CA ARG A 3 -6.33 -30.88 -1.61
C ARG A 3 -6.88 -29.54 -2.09
N ILE A 4 -7.41 -28.76 -1.17
CA ILE A 4 -7.82 -27.39 -1.40
C ILE A 4 -6.58 -26.57 -1.70
N PRO A 5 -6.55 -25.77 -2.77
CA PRO A 5 -5.38 -24.94 -3.09
C PRO A 5 -5.13 -23.87 -2.01
N GLU A 6 -3.88 -23.73 -1.60
CA GLU A 6 -3.34 -22.84 -0.57
C GLU A 6 -3.89 -21.39 -0.55
N PRO A 7 -4.18 -20.73 -1.68
CA PRO A 7 -4.69 -19.35 -1.65
C PRO A 7 -6.09 -19.20 -1.04
N LEU A 8 -6.90 -20.27 -1.04
CA LEU A 8 -8.22 -20.25 -0.40
C LEU A 8 -8.15 -20.30 1.13
N LEU A 9 -7.12 -20.93 1.69
CA LEU A 9 -6.87 -20.97 3.13
C LEU A 9 -6.54 -19.58 3.70
N TYR A 10 -5.87 -18.74 2.95
CA TYR A 10 -5.51 -17.38 3.38
C TYR A 10 -6.75 -16.48 3.53
N TRP A 11 -7.73 -16.62 2.63
CA TRP A 11 -9.01 -15.92 2.71
C TRP A 11 -9.88 -16.43 3.85
N PHE A 12 -9.93 -17.74 4.05
CA PHE A 12 -10.67 -18.34 5.16
C PHE A 12 -10.07 -17.95 6.52
N GLN A 13 -8.77 -17.87 6.63
CA GLN A 13 -8.07 -17.44 7.84
C GLN A 13 -8.26 -15.95 8.13
N ALA A 14 -8.39 -15.11 7.10
CA ALA A 14 -8.72 -13.69 7.26
C ALA A 14 -10.17 -13.49 7.78
N LEU A 15 -11.08 -14.36 7.39
CA LEU A 15 -12.49 -14.30 7.83
C LEU A 15 -12.72 -14.94 9.21
N THR A 16 -11.96 -15.97 9.58
CA THR A 16 -12.14 -16.70 10.85
C THR A 16 -11.35 -16.11 12.02
N ASN A 17 -10.29 -15.34 11.75
CA ASN A 17 -9.44 -14.72 12.78
C ASN A 17 -9.88 -13.31 13.19
N ASN A 18 -11.15 -12.93 12.94
CA ASN A 18 -11.68 -11.70 13.51
C ASN A 18 -12.62 -12.06 14.69
N PRO A 19 -12.09 -12.22 15.91
CA PRO A 19 -12.92 -12.35 17.09
C PRO A 19 -13.70 -11.04 17.25
N ARG A 20 -15.04 -11.16 17.30
CA ARG A 20 -15.96 -10.07 17.64
C ARG A 20 -15.36 -9.25 18.79
N ARG A 21 -14.89 -8.06 18.48
CA ARG A 21 -14.40 -7.13 19.49
C ARG A 21 -15.62 -6.57 20.22
N VAL A 22 -15.86 -7.16 21.37
CA VAL A 22 -16.72 -6.61 22.42
C VAL A 22 -16.34 -5.14 22.64
N ILE A 23 -17.36 -4.30 22.69
CA ILE A 23 -17.30 -2.88 23.00
C ILE A 23 -16.51 -2.68 24.31
N GLY A 24 -15.35 -2.08 24.20
CA GLY A 24 -14.50 -1.71 25.33
C GLY A 24 -13.59 -0.58 24.89
N THR A 25 -13.92 0.63 25.33
CA THR A 25 -13.19 1.87 25.17
C THR A 25 -11.73 1.74 25.60
N SER A 26 -10.79 1.95 24.69
CA SER A 26 -9.46 2.42 25.00
C SER A 26 -8.86 3.16 23.80
N PRO A 27 -8.28 4.35 24.01
CA PRO A 27 -7.77 5.19 22.94
C PRO A 27 -6.36 4.78 22.52
N ASN A 28 -6.05 5.01 21.25
CA ASN A 28 -4.71 5.06 20.68
C ASN A 28 -3.91 3.74 20.57
N THR A 29 -4.22 2.96 19.53
CA THR A 29 -3.18 2.20 18.84
C THR A 29 -3.15 2.65 17.38
N ILE A 30 -2.22 3.53 17.09
CA ILE A 30 -1.84 3.94 15.72
C ILE A 30 -1.39 2.67 14.97
N PRO A 31 -1.97 2.34 13.80
CA PRO A 31 -1.50 1.19 13.03
C PRO A 31 -0.06 1.46 12.59
N HIS A 32 0.86 0.65 13.08
CA HIS A 32 2.27 0.70 12.76
C HIS A 32 2.45 0.48 11.24
N LYS A 33 2.66 1.56 10.50
CA LYS A 33 2.95 1.54 9.07
C LYS A 33 4.20 0.69 8.83
N ARG A 34 4.08 -0.48 8.22
CA ARG A 34 5.20 -1.34 7.80
C ARG A 34 6.27 -0.61 6.98
N GLY A 35 5.92 0.47 6.29
CA GLY A 35 6.86 1.32 5.58
C GLY A 35 7.83 2.09 6.47
N SER A 36 7.47 2.35 7.74
CA SER A 36 8.33 3.07 8.69
C SER A 36 9.54 2.23 9.14
N ILE A 37 9.38 0.91 9.25
CA ILE A 37 10.45 0.01 9.74
C ILE A 37 11.54 -0.14 8.68
N ILE A 38 11.18 -0.31 7.41
CA ILE A 38 12.13 -0.42 6.30
C ILE A 38 12.89 0.90 6.12
N PHE A 39 12.19 2.03 6.24
CA PHE A 39 12.78 3.36 6.20
C PHE A 39 13.75 3.58 7.35
N TRP A 40 13.40 3.15 8.57
CA TRP A 40 14.23 3.29 9.76
C TRP A 40 15.50 2.43 9.68
N HIS A 41 15.40 1.19 9.20
CA HIS A 41 16.55 0.31 8.94
C HIS A 41 17.45 0.84 7.83
N PHE A 42 16.88 1.35 6.75
CA PHE A 42 17.63 1.95 5.66
C PHE A 42 18.36 3.22 6.11
N PHE A 43 17.69 4.07 6.88
CA PHE A 43 18.27 5.28 7.45
C PHE A 43 19.40 4.96 8.45
N ASN A 44 19.20 3.99 9.35
CA ASN A 44 20.25 3.52 10.28
C ASN A 44 21.44 2.91 9.53
N PHE A 45 21.18 2.11 8.50
CA PHE A 45 22.24 1.53 7.68
C PHE A 45 23.07 2.61 6.96
N LEU A 46 22.39 3.59 6.37
CA LEU A 46 23.04 4.74 5.73
C LEU A 46 23.80 5.60 6.74
N PHE A 47 23.20 5.84 7.92
CA PHE A 47 23.83 6.58 9.00
C PHE A 47 25.08 5.87 9.54
N THR A 48 25.02 4.54 9.68
CA THR A 48 26.15 3.71 10.12
C THR A 48 27.32 3.75 9.11
N ILE A 49 27.01 3.65 7.81
CA ILE A 49 28.04 3.76 6.76
C ILE A 49 28.66 5.14 6.75
N VAL A 50 27.86 6.21 6.89
CA VAL A 50 28.36 7.59 6.93
C VAL A 50 29.21 7.85 8.18
N THR A 51 28.77 7.39 9.34
CA THR A 51 29.50 7.59 10.62
C THR A 51 30.78 6.77 10.69
N GLN A 52 30.79 5.53 10.22
CA GLN A 52 32.04 4.73 10.15
C GLN A 52 33.00 5.27 9.10
N GLY A 53 32.49 5.75 7.95
CA GLY A 53 33.32 6.43 6.94
C GLY A 53 33.94 7.74 7.46
N LEU A 54 33.19 8.51 8.25
CA LEU A 54 33.68 9.74 8.89
C LEU A 54 34.73 9.47 9.97
N PHE A 55 34.57 8.42 10.76
CA PHE A 55 35.52 8.08 11.83
C PHE A 55 36.87 7.61 11.29
N PHE A 56 36.89 6.89 10.16
CA PHE A 56 38.11 6.42 9.53
C PHE A 56 38.91 7.55 8.88
N VAL A 57 38.28 8.67 8.51
CA VAL A 57 38.88 9.80 7.80
C VAL A 57 39.59 10.77 8.77
N THR A 58 39.27 10.75 10.08
CA THR A 58 39.82 11.76 11.04
C THR A 58 41.15 11.39 11.66
N THR A 59 41.75 10.22 11.40
CA THR A 59 42.89 9.71 12.15
C THR A 59 44.25 9.68 11.41
N SER A 60 44.39 10.25 10.21
CA SER A 60 45.70 10.22 9.52
C SER A 60 46.22 11.55 9.00
N SER A 61 47.51 11.75 9.18
CA SER A 61 48.28 12.97 8.87
C SER A 61 48.43 13.28 7.38
N SER A 62 48.56 14.56 7.07
CA SER A 62 48.40 15.19 5.77
C SER A 62 49.52 14.98 4.77
N SER A 63 49.28 14.17 3.72
CA SER A 63 49.98 14.31 2.45
C SER A 63 49.04 14.81 1.34
N ALA A 64 49.57 15.45 0.28
CA ALA A 64 48.75 15.97 -0.83
C ALA A 64 47.95 14.86 -1.57
N ALA A 65 48.43 13.63 -1.55
CA ALA A 65 47.75 12.47 -2.10
C ALA A 65 46.47 12.09 -1.29
N GLU A 66 46.52 12.22 0.02
CA GLU A 66 45.40 11.92 0.92
C GLU A 66 44.26 12.92 0.75
N LYS A 67 44.54 14.19 0.51
CA LYS A 67 43.50 15.20 0.20
C LYS A 67 42.74 14.87 -1.08
N LYS A 68 43.43 14.38 -2.11
CA LYS A 68 42.76 13.95 -3.37
C LYS A 68 41.88 12.74 -3.17
N ILE A 69 42.30 11.77 -2.34
CA ILE A 69 41.52 10.56 -2.02
C ILE A 69 40.27 10.94 -1.20
N LYS A 70 40.42 11.77 -0.18
CA LYS A 70 39.29 12.28 0.61
C LYS A 70 38.29 13.01 -0.26
N LEU A 71 38.72 13.89 -1.14
CA LEU A 71 37.81 14.61 -2.06
C LEU A 71 37.08 13.66 -3.02
N ALA A 72 37.76 12.62 -3.52
CA ALA A 72 37.13 11.61 -4.39
C ALA A 72 36.06 10.79 -3.65
N ILE A 73 36.34 10.43 -2.39
CA ILE A 73 35.34 9.73 -1.52
C ILE A 73 34.13 10.62 -1.26
N TRP A 74 34.35 11.89 -0.91
CA TRP A 74 33.24 12.83 -0.67
C TRP A 74 32.37 13.04 -1.90
N LYS A 75 32.97 13.12 -3.11
CA LYS A 75 32.20 13.18 -4.36
C LYS A 75 31.31 11.93 -4.55
N LYS A 76 31.84 10.73 -4.28
CA LYS A 76 31.08 9.49 -4.38
C LYS A 76 29.92 9.45 -3.37
N VAL A 77 30.20 9.81 -2.12
CA VAL A 77 29.18 9.90 -1.05
C VAL A 77 28.08 10.89 -1.45
N PHE A 78 28.46 12.05 -1.95
CA PHE A 78 27.50 13.06 -2.41
C PHE A 78 26.61 12.56 -3.55
N ILE A 79 27.16 11.85 -4.52
CA ILE A 79 26.41 11.25 -5.64
C ILE A 79 25.40 10.21 -5.10
N VAL A 80 25.83 9.35 -4.17
CA VAL A 80 24.94 8.34 -3.55
C VAL A 80 23.80 9.00 -2.79
N LEU A 81 24.07 10.06 -2.02
CA LEU A 81 23.05 10.81 -1.29
C LEU A 81 22.07 11.50 -2.24
N LEU A 82 22.56 12.08 -3.33
CA LEU A 82 21.73 12.72 -4.35
C LEU A 82 20.79 11.70 -5.00
N PHE A 83 21.31 10.51 -5.33
CA PHE A 83 20.53 9.43 -5.92
C PHE A 83 19.47 8.89 -4.94
N ALA A 84 19.85 8.72 -3.67
CA ALA A 84 18.90 8.31 -2.61
C ALA A 84 17.79 9.34 -2.41
N LEU A 85 18.13 10.64 -2.44
CA LEU A 85 17.14 11.72 -2.37
C LEU A 85 16.19 11.68 -3.57
N LEU A 86 16.70 11.46 -4.77
CA LEU A 86 15.87 11.36 -5.98
C LEU A 86 14.89 10.19 -5.89
N ILE A 87 15.35 9.02 -5.47
CA ILE A 87 14.46 7.86 -5.24
C ILE A 87 13.40 8.20 -4.18
N PHE A 88 13.79 8.84 -3.09
CA PHE A 88 12.87 9.25 -2.03
C PHE A 88 11.79 10.19 -2.57
N VAL A 89 12.16 11.20 -3.37
CA VAL A 89 11.21 12.13 -3.98
C VAL A 89 10.25 11.40 -4.92
N VAL A 90 10.75 10.48 -5.76
CA VAL A 90 9.88 9.70 -6.67
C VAL A 90 8.86 8.87 -5.88
N ILE A 91 9.30 8.17 -4.83
CA ILE A 91 8.39 7.39 -3.97
C ILE A 91 7.38 8.30 -3.27
N TYR A 92 7.82 9.46 -2.79
CA TYR A 92 6.96 10.44 -2.13
C TYR A 92 5.88 10.96 -3.07
N LEU A 93 6.25 11.34 -4.30
CA LEU A 93 5.30 11.84 -5.31
C LEU A 93 4.26 10.77 -5.69
N LYS A 94 4.68 9.54 -5.93
CA LYS A 94 3.75 8.44 -6.23
C LYS A 94 2.77 8.16 -5.07
N ASN A 95 3.23 8.20 -3.84
CA ASN A 95 2.37 8.03 -2.67
C ASN A 95 1.41 9.22 -2.52
N TYR A 96 1.86 10.43 -2.85
CA TYR A 96 1.03 11.62 -2.81
C TYR A 96 -0.13 11.53 -3.82
N GLU A 97 0.13 11.18 -5.08
CA GLU A 97 -0.89 10.99 -6.12
C GLU A 97 -1.94 9.94 -5.71
N LYS A 98 -1.48 8.80 -5.19
CA LYS A 98 -2.38 7.74 -4.70
C LYS A 98 -3.28 8.21 -3.56
N ASN A 99 -2.75 9.00 -2.64
CA ASN A 99 -3.55 9.57 -1.55
C ASN A 99 -4.58 10.59 -2.06
N GLN A 100 -4.21 11.43 -3.04
CA GLN A 100 -5.12 12.41 -3.64
C GLN A 100 -6.27 11.71 -4.39
N TYR A 101 -5.99 10.63 -5.10
CA TYR A 101 -7.01 9.82 -5.74
C TYR A 101 -8.03 9.29 -4.73
N ILE A 102 -7.57 8.72 -3.61
CA ILE A 102 -8.45 8.19 -2.56
C ILE A 102 -9.30 9.30 -1.93
N LEU A 103 -8.70 10.45 -1.59
CA LEU A 103 -9.42 11.58 -1.00
C LEU A 103 -10.49 12.09 -1.95
N LYS A 104 -10.13 12.31 -3.21
CA LYS A 104 -11.08 12.76 -4.23
C LYS A 104 -12.23 11.77 -4.42
N THR A 105 -11.96 10.48 -4.44
CA THR A 105 -13.00 9.44 -4.55
C THR A 105 -13.99 9.50 -3.39
N LEU A 106 -13.51 9.70 -2.16
CA LEU A 106 -14.34 9.74 -0.96
C LEU A 106 -15.15 11.03 -0.81
N GLU A 107 -14.77 12.09 -1.50
CA GLU A 107 -15.50 13.37 -1.52
C GLU A 107 -16.65 13.36 -2.54
N LEU A 108 -16.64 12.45 -3.50
CA LEU A 108 -17.64 12.36 -4.56
C LEU A 108 -18.87 11.57 -4.13
N GLU A 109 -20.05 12.04 -4.48
CA GLU A 109 -21.27 11.25 -4.37
C GLU A 109 -21.34 10.18 -5.46
N GLY A 110 -21.55 8.92 -5.04
CA GLY A 110 -21.71 7.78 -5.93
C GLY A 110 -23.16 7.50 -6.29
N SER A 111 -23.37 6.89 -7.46
CA SER A 111 -24.65 6.38 -7.93
C SER A 111 -24.67 4.85 -7.87
N VAL A 112 -25.65 4.28 -7.15
CA VAL A 112 -25.84 2.82 -7.09
C VAL A 112 -26.08 2.22 -8.47
N LYS A 113 -26.86 2.90 -9.32
CA LYS A 113 -27.16 2.46 -10.67
C LYS A 113 -25.92 2.34 -11.54
N ASP A 114 -25.06 3.36 -11.51
CA ASP A 114 -23.85 3.40 -12.33
C ASP A 114 -22.79 2.45 -11.76
N GLY A 115 -22.70 2.35 -10.43
CA GLY A 115 -21.86 1.36 -9.78
C GLY A 115 -22.24 -0.09 -10.11
N ASN A 116 -23.54 -0.40 -10.15
CA ASN A 116 -24.05 -1.69 -10.59
C ASN A 116 -23.69 -1.96 -12.07
N ALA A 117 -23.81 -0.97 -12.94
CA ALA A 117 -23.42 -1.10 -14.34
C ALA A 117 -21.93 -1.40 -14.49
N LEU A 118 -21.09 -0.67 -13.75
CA LEU A 118 -19.65 -0.90 -13.71
C LEU A 118 -19.30 -2.30 -13.16
N PHE A 119 -19.96 -2.73 -12.08
CA PHE A 119 -19.81 -4.05 -11.49
C PHE A 119 -20.15 -5.16 -12.51
N LYS A 120 -21.27 -5.03 -13.20
CA LYS A 120 -21.70 -5.99 -14.21
C LYS A 120 -20.73 -6.13 -15.38
N THR A 121 -20.05 -5.06 -15.72
CA THR A 121 -19.11 -5.08 -16.86
C THR A 121 -17.76 -5.70 -16.47
N ASN A 122 -17.28 -5.47 -15.23
CA ASN A 122 -15.90 -5.78 -14.89
C ASN A 122 -15.74 -6.84 -13.79
N CYS A 123 -16.74 -7.01 -12.89
CA CYS A 123 -16.56 -7.77 -11.65
C CYS A 123 -17.33 -9.10 -11.62
N VAL A 124 -18.41 -9.20 -12.40
CA VAL A 124 -19.31 -10.37 -12.40
C VAL A 124 -18.60 -11.67 -12.72
N GLY A 125 -17.59 -11.65 -13.60
CA GLY A 125 -16.86 -12.86 -13.97
C GLY A 125 -16.21 -13.59 -12.79
N CYS A 126 -15.83 -12.84 -11.77
CA CYS A 126 -15.21 -13.40 -10.56
C CYS A 126 -16.15 -13.40 -9.35
N HIS A 127 -16.97 -12.35 -9.19
CA HIS A 127 -17.82 -12.22 -7.99
C HIS A 127 -19.27 -12.69 -8.19
N GLY A 128 -19.62 -13.16 -9.39
CA GLY A 128 -20.97 -13.59 -9.72
C GLY A 128 -21.94 -12.44 -9.95
N ILE A 129 -23.04 -12.68 -10.66
CA ILE A 129 -24.02 -11.64 -11.04
C ILE A 129 -24.74 -11.04 -9.84
N THR A 130 -24.86 -11.80 -8.76
CA THR A 130 -25.46 -11.38 -7.50
C THR A 130 -24.45 -10.94 -6.46
N ALA A 131 -23.17 -10.80 -6.84
CA ALA A 131 -22.07 -10.45 -5.94
C ALA A 131 -21.83 -11.44 -4.78
N ARG A 132 -22.41 -12.66 -4.82
CA ARG A 132 -22.25 -13.69 -3.79
C ARG A 132 -21.00 -14.55 -3.92
N GLY A 133 -20.12 -14.19 -4.82
CA GLY A 133 -18.89 -14.93 -5.09
C GLY A 133 -19.06 -16.02 -6.17
N LEU A 134 -17.96 -16.32 -6.84
CA LEU A 134 -17.80 -17.43 -7.79
C LEU A 134 -16.36 -17.94 -7.73
N VAL A 135 -15.41 -17.17 -8.32
CA VAL A 135 -13.97 -17.33 -8.16
C VAL A 135 -13.47 -16.40 -7.05
N GLY A 136 -14.01 -15.19 -7.03
CA GLY A 136 -13.81 -14.22 -5.95
C GLY A 136 -14.79 -14.43 -4.79
N PRO A 137 -14.57 -13.76 -3.66
CA PRO A 137 -15.41 -13.88 -2.48
C PRO A 137 -16.78 -13.24 -2.66
N ASP A 138 -17.70 -13.58 -1.73
CA ASP A 138 -18.96 -12.87 -1.53
C ASP A 138 -18.66 -11.40 -1.11
N LEU A 139 -19.34 -10.46 -1.75
CA LEU A 139 -19.18 -9.03 -1.50
C LEU A 139 -20.31 -8.44 -0.63
N HIS A 140 -21.31 -9.25 -0.23
CA HIS A 140 -22.28 -8.82 0.76
C HIS A 140 -21.57 -8.63 2.10
N SER A 141 -21.88 -7.55 2.77
CA SER A 141 -21.23 -7.16 4.03
C SER A 141 -19.73 -6.88 3.92
N ILE A 142 -19.20 -6.64 2.70
CA ILE A 142 -17.78 -6.32 2.51
C ILE A 142 -17.42 -5.00 3.18
N THR A 143 -18.33 -4.03 3.20
CA THR A 143 -18.16 -2.71 3.80
C THR A 143 -18.17 -2.74 5.32
N GLN A 144 -18.69 -3.81 5.93
CA GLN A 144 -18.58 -4.07 7.36
C GLN A 144 -17.21 -4.64 7.76
N SER A 145 -16.53 -5.30 6.82
CA SER A 145 -15.22 -5.93 7.05
C SER A 145 -14.04 -5.04 6.66
N PHE A 146 -14.22 -4.21 5.63
CA PHE A 146 -13.19 -3.32 5.09
C PHE A 146 -13.72 -1.90 4.99
N ASN A 147 -12.87 -0.92 5.31
CA ASN A 147 -13.21 0.47 5.08
C ASN A 147 -13.06 0.85 3.59
N ASP A 148 -13.71 1.92 3.17
CA ASP A 148 -13.71 2.38 1.78
C ASP A 148 -12.31 2.55 1.19
N LYS A 149 -11.35 3.05 1.99
CA LYS A 149 -9.96 3.21 1.55
C LYS A 149 -9.28 1.87 1.25
N GLU A 150 -9.62 0.84 1.99
CA GLU A 150 -9.10 -0.51 1.78
C GLU A 150 -9.73 -1.13 0.53
N ILE A 151 -11.04 -0.94 0.34
CA ILE A 151 -11.75 -1.38 -0.88
C ILE A 151 -11.17 -0.68 -2.11
N ILE A 152 -10.98 0.64 -2.08
CA ILE A 152 -10.34 1.39 -3.17
C ILE A 152 -8.95 0.82 -3.49
N LYS A 153 -8.12 0.58 -2.48
CA LYS A 153 -6.77 0.02 -2.66
C LYS A 153 -6.81 -1.40 -3.22
N GLN A 154 -7.76 -2.21 -2.78
CA GLN A 154 -7.94 -3.58 -3.27
C GLN A 154 -8.31 -3.58 -4.75
N VAL A 155 -9.27 -2.76 -5.16
CA VAL A 155 -9.73 -2.68 -6.55
C VAL A 155 -8.66 -2.09 -7.46
N THR A 156 -8.06 -0.97 -7.07
CA THR A 156 -7.05 -0.29 -7.92
C THR A 156 -5.69 -0.97 -7.90
N GLY A 157 -5.39 -1.75 -6.87
CA GLY A 157 -4.09 -2.40 -6.70
C GLY A 157 -4.05 -3.89 -7.02
N GLY A 158 -5.20 -4.57 -7.12
CA GLY A 158 -5.24 -6.02 -7.29
C GLY A 158 -4.43 -6.76 -6.22
N LEU A 159 -4.58 -6.34 -4.94
CA LEU A 159 -3.66 -6.75 -3.86
C LEU A 159 -3.74 -8.24 -3.51
N THR A 160 -4.80 -8.89 -3.92
CA THR A 160 -5.05 -10.32 -3.63
C THR A 160 -5.25 -11.10 -4.92
N PRO A 161 -4.24 -11.80 -5.43
CA PRO A 161 -4.39 -12.66 -6.60
C PRO A 161 -5.49 -13.72 -6.38
N PRO A 162 -6.27 -14.06 -7.41
CA PRO A 162 -6.15 -13.71 -8.82
C PRO A 162 -6.85 -12.40 -9.25
N MET A 163 -7.29 -11.54 -8.33
CA MET A 163 -7.94 -10.27 -8.65
C MET A 163 -6.96 -9.33 -9.39
N PRO A 164 -7.27 -8.88 -10.62
CA PRO A 164 -6.44 -7.92 -11.32
C PRO A 164 -6.59 -6.51 -10.72
N SER A 165 -5.63 -5.63 -11.05
CA SER A 165 -5.75 -4.20 -10.78
C SER A 165 -6.63 -3.53 -11.83
N PHE A 166 -7.45 -2.56 -11.39
CA PHE A 166 -8.34 -1.80 -12.27
C PHE A 166 -7.97 -0.32 -12.24
N GLU A 167 -7.78 0.27 -13.41
CA GLU A 167 -7.68 1.72 -13.54
C GLU A 167 -9.09 2.31 -13.68
N ILE A 168 -9.61 2.85 -12.61
CA ILE A 168 -10.96 3.42 -12.52
C ILE A 168 -10.81 4.89 -12.14
N ASP A 169 -11.52 5.79 -12.82
CA ASP A 169 -11.56 7.20 -12.42
C ASP A 169 -12.28 7.39 -11.07
N PRO A 170 -12.01 8.49 -10.34
CA PRO A 170 -12.56 8.70 -9.01
C PRO A 170 -14.09 8.66 -8.93
N GLN A 171 -14.81 9.16 -9.96
CA GLN A 171 -16.28 9.17 -9.96
C GLN A 171 -16.82 7.75 -10.11
N ASN A 172 -16.29 6.98 -11.04
CA ASN A 172 -16.70 5.59 -11.23
C ASN A 172 -16.34 4.72 -10.02
N MET A 173 -15.23 5.00 -9.35
CA MET A 173 -14.89 4.33 -8.10
C MET A 173 -15.85 4.70 -6.96
N ALA A 174 -16.28 5.95 -6.85
CA ALA A 174 -17.31 6.37 -5.89
C ALA A 174 -18.66 5.69 -6.18
N ASN A 175 -19.04 5.56 -7.46
CA ASN A 175 -20.23 4.82 -7.88
C ASN A 175 -20.15 3.34 -7.46
N LEU A 176 -19.00 2.71 -7.67
CA LEU A 176 -18.77 1.32 -7.26
C LEU A 176 -18.88 1.15 -5.74
N LEU A 177 -18.28 2.02 -4.95
CA LEU A 177 -18.40 2.01 -3.49
C LEU A 177 -19.86 2.12 -3.05
N LYS A 178 -20.61 3.06 -3.64
CA LYS A 178 -22.02 3.24 -3.33
C LYS A 178 -22.86 2.00 -3.65
N TYR A 179 -22.55 1.31 -4.75
CA TYR A 179 -23.17 0.02 -5.08
C TYR A 179 -22.81 -1.07 -4.05
N LEU A 180 -21.53 -1.19 -3.68
CA LEU A 180 -21.10 -2.19 -2.68
C LEU A 180 -21.77 -1.96 -1.32
N HIS A 181 -21.92 -0.71 -0.89
CA HIS A 181 -22.69 -0.36 0.31
C HIS A 181 -24.17 -0.71 0.21
N SER A 182 -24.73 -0.81 -0.99
CA SER A 182 -26.12 -1.22 -1.19
C SER A 182 -26.34 -2.73 -1.17
N LEU A 183 -25.28 -3.52 -1.06
CA LEU A 183 -25.34 -4.98 -0.95
C LEU A 183 -25.46 -5.47 0.50
N ASP A 184 -25.29 -4.57 1.47
CA ASP A 184 -25.31 -4.84 2.92
C ASP A 184 -26.72 -4.98 3.48
#